data_01e02cb67a662a8aa65db5c060a60a44
#
_entry.id   01e02cb67a662a8aa65db5c060a60a44
#
_cell.length_a   1.000
_cell.length_b   1.000
_cell.length_c   1.000
_cell.angle_alpha   90.00
_cell.angle_beta   90.00
_cell.angle_gamma   90.00
#
_symmetry.space_group_name_H-M   'P 1'
#
loop_
_entity.id
_entity.type
_entity.pdbx_description
1 polymer ?
#
loop_
_entity_poly.entity_id
_entity_poly.type
_entity_poly.pdbx_seq_one_letter_code
_entity_poly.pdbx_strand_id
1 'polypeptide(L)'
;METETRPLAQAPLHEKEEKGAPKQEVLGVAKDSSKQIIKTDQSIQENLRVIRNSAIYGIPYKKNLENIELILDLKAPEILINLAETGIPTMKDLSESFPKFARMALSADRNEQETEDFKFLTFLKSQFQARSTIPRQGSDPDAVLSRSEAFLKTNDLEKSLFELTQLDGIALKVMEPWRISAENRINSLLAVEQLVQSIEK
;
A
#
# COMPACT_ATOMS: atom_id res chain seq x y z
N MET A 1 102.50 -29.08 20.36
CA MET A 1 102.41 -29.70 19.06
C MET A 1 101.12 -29.19 18.50
N GLU A 2 101.30 -28.24 17.71
CA GLU A 2 100.99 -28.07 16.28
C GLU A 2 99.49 -28.03 16.08
N THR A 3 98.91 -26.86 15.92
CA THR A 3 98.73 -26.05 14.74
C THR A 3 97.75 -26.73 13.75
N GLU A 4 96.66 -26.18 13.47
CA GLU A 4 96.54 -25.46 12.20
C GLU A 4 95.25 -24.67 12.08
N THR A 5 95.42 -23.46 11.76
CA THR A 5 94.39 -22.50 11.34
C THR A 5 93.98 -22.75 9.93
N ARG A 6 92.63 -22.54 9.64
CA ARG A 6 92.26 -22.20 8.31
C ARG A 6 90.97 -21.41 8.19
N PRO A 7 90.87 -20.53 7.20
CA PRO A 7 90.06 -19.33 7.23
C PRO A 7 88.64 -19.48 6.66
N LEU A 8 87.85 -18.50 7.02
CA LEU A 8 86.49 -18.25 6.53
C LEU A 8 86.42 -18.16 5.01
N ALA A 9 85.37 -18.81 4.47
CA ALA A 9 84.81 -18.49 3.16
C ALA A 9 83.47 -17.80 3.34
N GLN A 10 83.43 -16.60 2.86
CA GLN A 10 82.17 -15.79 2.77
C GLN A 10 81.31 -16.37 1.63
N ALA A 11 80.04 -16.65 1.91
CA ALA A 11 79.04 -16.90 0.90
C ALA A 11 78.12 -15.67 0.77
N PRO A 12 77.63 -15.32 -0.43
CA PRO A 12 76.93 -14.06 -0.67
C PRO A 12 75.47 -14.12 -0.23
N LEU A 13 75.00 -12.95 0.29
CA LEU A 13 73.67 -12.65 0.60
C LEU A 13 72.76 -12.65 -0.67
N HIS A 14 71.87 -13.62 -0.77
CA HIS A 14 70.72 -13.52 -1.70
C HIS A 14 69.64 -12.65 -1.05
N GLU A 15 69.51 -11.47 -1.56
CA GLU A 15 68.36 -10.59 -1.40
C GLU A 15 67.16 -11.30 -2.03
N LYS A 16 66.20 -11.73 -1.20
CA LYS A 16 64.87 -12.12 -1.67
C LYS A 16 64.05 -10.85 -1.82
N GLU A 17 63.83 -10.43 -3.05
CA GLU A 17 62.77 -9.49 -3.40
C GLU A 17 61.42 -10.05 -2.92
N GLU A 18 60.83 -9.45 -1.92
CA GLU A 18 59.39 -9.54 -1.60
C GLU A 18 58.62 -8.87 -2.74
N LYS A 19 58.03 -9.66 -3.61
CA LYS A 19 56.99 -9.19 -4.54
C LYS A 19 55.80 -8.75 -3.71
N GLY A 20 55.61 -7.45 -3.60
CA GLY A 20 54.46 -6.83 -3.02
C GLY A 20 53.18 -7.34 -3.70
N ALA A 21 52.30 -7.96 -2.92
CA ALA A 21 50.95 -8.30 -3.33
C ALA A 21 50.15 -7.02 -3.70
N PRO A 22 49.31 -7.09 -4.72
CA PRO A 22 48.62 -5.89 -5.20
C PRO A 22 47.53 -5.44 -4.22
N LYS A 23 47.86 -4.45 -3.38
CA LYS A 23 46.88 -3.75 -2.52
C LYS A 23 45.78 -2.96 -3.30
N GLN A 24 45.88 -2.89 -4.61
CA GLN A 24 44.93 -2.10 -5.43
C GLN A 24 43.66 -2.86 -5.83
N GLU A 25 43.67 -4.19 -5.92
CA GLU A 25 42.49 -4.97 -6.34
C GLU A 25 41.43 -5.06 -5.26
N VAL A 26 41.80 -5.13 -3.98
CA VAL A 26 40.83 -5.20 -2.85
C VAL A 26 40.11 -3.90 -2.65
N LEU A 27 40.71 -2.74 -2.94
CA LEU A 27 40.07 -1.43 -2.83
C LEU A 27 39.05 -1.13 -3.96
N GLY A 28 39.28 -1.72 -5.13
CA GLY A 28 38.39 -1.63 -6.29
C GLY A 28 37.10 -2.40 -6.07
N VAL A 29 37.18 -3.64 -5.60
CA VAL A 29 36.02 -4.51 -5.32
C VAL A 29 35.18 -3.95 -4.18
N ALA A 30 35.77 -3.42 -3.11
CA ALA A 30 35.04 -2.82 -2.01
C ALA A 30 34.29 -1.53 -2.42
N LYS A 31 34.86 -0.70 -3.29
CA LYS A 31 34.23 0.51 -3.81
C LYS A 31 33.08 0.22 -4.77
N ASP A 32 33.18 -0.84 -5.57
CA ASP A 32 32.14 -1.25 -6.51
C ASP A 32 30.95 -1.89 -5.77
N SER A 33 31.22 -2.76 -4.80
CA SER A 33 30.21 -3.33 -3.90
C SER A 33 29.46 -2.24 -3.12
N SER A 34 30.16 -1.26 -2.57
CA SER A 34 29.53 -0.14 -1.86
C SER A 34 28.62 0.73 -2.76
N LYS A 35 29.05 0.98 -4.00
CA LYS A 35 28.22 1.69 -4.99
C LYS A 35 26.99 0.89 -5.40
N GLN A 36 27.11 -0.43 -5.49
CA GLN A 36 26.00 -1.30 -5.84
C GLN A 36 24.98 -1.39 -4.72
N ILE A 37 25.39 -1.47 -3.47
CA ILE A 37 24.53 -1.43 -2.28
C ILE A 37 23.76 -0.11 -2.23
N ILE A 38 24.43 1.04 -2.38
CA ILE A 38 23.80 2.35 -2.36
C ILE A 38 22.74 2.49 -3.48
N LYS A 39 23.02 1.99 -4.68
CA LYS A 39 22.06 2.01 -5.79
C LYS A 39 20.85 1.14 -5.50
N THR A 40 21.04 -0.01 -4.87
CA THR A 40 19.97 -0.92 -4.48
C THR A 40 19.06 -0.27 -3.45
N ASP A 41 19.62 0.33 -2.40
CA ASP A 41 18.85 1.04 -1.37
C ASP A 41 18.06 2.23 -1.95
N GLN A 42 18.66 3.02 -2.83
CA GLN A 42 17.98 4.12 -3.51
C GLN A 42 16.82 3.62 -4.38
N SER A 43 16.99 2.49 -5.06
CA SER A 43 15.95 1.87 -5.86
C SER A 43 14.78 1.40 -4.99
N ILE A 44 15.05 0.76 -3.85
CA ILE A 44 14.02 0.33 -2.90
C ILE A 44 13.24 1.53 -2.38
N GLN A 45 13.91 2.58 -1.92
CA GLN A 45 13.27 3.78 -1.39
C GLN A 45 12.39 4.49 -2.43
N GLU A 46 12.84 4.58 -3.69
CA GLU A 46 12.04 5.17 -4.76
C GLU A 46 10.78 4.33 -5.07
N ASN A 47 10.89 3.00 -5.13
CA ASN A 47 9.75 2.13 -5.33
C ASN A 47 8.75 2.23 -4.16
N LEU A 48 9.23 2.25 -2.91
CA LEU A 48 8.38 2.47 -1.73
C LEU A 48 7.68 3.83 -1.77
N ARG A 49 8.38 4.89 -2.22
CA ARG A 49 7.79 6.22 -2.36
C ARG A 49 6.61 6.21 -3.32
N VAL A 50 6.70 5.50 -4.45
CA VAL A 50 5.59 5.38 -5.40
C VAL A 50 4.41 4.62 -4.78
N ILE A 51 4.65 3.52 -4.06
CA ILE A 51 3.59 2.76 -3.39
C ILE A 51 2.91 3.60 -2.32
N ARG A 52 3.66 4.35 -1.50
CA ARG A 52 3.10 5.30 -0.54
C ARG A 52 2.26 6.40 -1.21
N ASN A 53 2.73 6.92 -2.34
CA ASN A 53 1.99 7.93 -3.11
C ASN A 53 0.69 7.37 -3.70
N SER A 54 0.62 6.08 -4.02
CA SER A 54 -0.63 5.45 -4.45
C SER A 54 -1.72 5.57 -3.38
N ALA A 55 -1.37 5.51 -2.11
CA ALA A 55 -2.32 5.71 -1.00
C ALA A 55 -2.92 7.13 -0.96
N ILE A 56 -2.22 8.12 -1.51
CA ILE A 56 -2.65 9.53 -1.56
C ILE A 56 -3.39 9.82 -2.86
N TYR A 57 -2.85 9.36 -3.99
CA TYR A 57 -3.26 9.78 -5.33
C TYR A 57 -4.00 8.70 -6.12
N GLY A 58 -4.10 7.47 -5.60
CA GLY A 58 -4.75 6.35 -6.29
C GLY A 58 -4.02 5.88 -7.54
N ILE A 59 -2.73 6.13 -7.66
CA ILE A 59 -1.95 5.77 -8.86
C ILE A 59 -1.56 4.28 -8.87
N PRO A 60 -1.53 3.62 -10.05
CA PRO A 60 -1.00 2.26 -10.18
C PRO A 60 0.46 2.15 -9.75
N TYR A 61 0.84 1.01 -9.14
CA TYR A 61 2.19 0.79 -8.60
C TYR A 61 2.75 -0.62 -8.87
N LYS A 62 2.14 -1.38 -9.78
CA LYS A 62 2.51 -2.77 -10.05
C LYS A 62 4.00 -2.97 -10.27
N LYS A 63 4.60 -2.19 -11.19
CA LYS A 63 6.05 -2.29 -11.49
C LYS A 63 6.93 -2.01 -10.28
N ASN A 64 6.51 -1.10 -9.42
CA ASN A 64 7.25 -0.75 -8.22
C ASN A 64 7.18 -1.86 -7.18
N LEU A 65 6.03 -2.52 -7.05
CA LEU A 65 5.85 -3.66 -6.16
C LEU A 65 6.68 -4.88 -6.63
N GLU A 66 6.59 -5.22 -7.92
CA GLU A 66 7.38 -6.31 -8.55
C GLU A 66 8.90 -6.07 -8.38
N ASN A 67 9.37 -4.82 -8.52
CA ASN A 67 10.76 -4.48 -8.30
C ASN A 67 11.20 -4.71 -6.84
N ILE A 68 10.38 -4.37 -5.87
CA ILE A 68 10.68 -4.61 -4.45
C ILE A 68 10.73 -6.11 -4.18
N GLU A 69 9.75 -6.88 -4.66
CA GLU A 69 9.72 -8.34 -4.51
C GLU A 69 10.97 -8.99 -5.08
N LEU A 70 11.42 -8.54 -6.27
CA LEU A 70 12.60 -9.06 -6.94
C LEU A 70 13.90 -8.70 -6.19
N ILE A 71 14.03 -7.46 -5.73
CA ILE A 71 15.28 -6.99 -5.06
C ILE A 71 15.45 -7.66 -3.70
N LEU A 72 14.37 -7.86 -2.97
CA LEU A 72 14.40 -8.33 -1.58
C LEU A 72 14.05 -9.80 -1.44
N ASP A 73 13.74 -10.50 -2.54
CA ASP A 73 13.27 -11.90 -2.53
C ASP A 73 12.15 -12.12 -1.51
N LEU A 74 11.19 -11.22 -1.48
CA LEU A 74 10.03 -11.27 -0.59
C LEU A 74 8.73 -11.27 -1.40
N LYS A 75 7.66 -11.79 -0.81
CA LYS A 75 6.31 -11.68 -1.35
C LYS A 75 5.56 -10.54 -0.66
N ALA A 76 5.03 -9.62 -1.45
CA ALA A 76 4.21 -8.53 -0.94
C ALA A 76 2.85 -9.04 -0.40
N PRO A 77 2.21 -8.29 0.52
CA PRO A 77 0.85 -8.57 0.96
C PRO A 77 -0.13 -8.66 -0.21
N GLU A 78 -1.01 -9.66 -0.18
CA GLU A 78 -1.94 -9.96 -1.28
C GLU A 78 -2.85 -8.77 -1.63
N ILE A 79 -3.29 -8.00 -0.64
CA ILE A 79 -4.10 -6.80 -0.87
C ILE A 79 -3.36 -5.77 -1.73
N LEU A 80 -2.05 -5.63 -1.60
CA LEU A 80 -1.25 -4.73 -2.42
C LEU A 80 -1.08 -5.27 -3.84
N ILE A 81 -0.94 -6.59 -4.00
CA ILE A 81 -0.87 -7.23 -5.31
C ILE A 81 -2.18 -7.03 -6.08
N ASN A 82 -3.33 -7.23 -5.42
CA ASN A 82 -4.65 -7.12 -6.03
C ASN A 82 -4.99 -5.70 -6.49
N LEU A 83 -4.47 -4.68 -5.82
CA LEU A 83 -4.71 -3.27 -6.15
C LEU A 83 -3.57 -2.62 -6.96
N ALA A 84 -2.51 -3.36 -7.27
CA ALA A 84 -1.32 -2.81 -7.90
C ALA A 84 -1.55 -2.19 -9.28
N GLU A 85 -2.51 -2.72 -10.05
CA GLU A 85 -2.87 -2.21 -11.39
C GLU A 85 -3.82 -1.02 -11.36
N THR A 86 -4.70 -0.95 -10.36
CA THR A 86 -5.73 0.09 -10.27
C THR A 86 -5.34 1.24 -9.33
N GLY A 87 -4.44 0.98 -8.40
CA GLY A 87 -4.10 1.88 -7.30
C GLY A 87 -5.00 1.67 -6.07
N ILE A 88 -4.58 2.24 -4.94
CA ILE A 88 -5.34 2.21 -3.69
C ILE A 88 -6.48 3.22 -3.76
N PRO A 89 -7.74 2.85 -3.44
CA PRO A 89 -8.86 3.79 -3.44
C PRO A 89 -8.56 5.01 -2.58
N THR A 90 -8.79 6.22 -3.09
CA THR A 90 -8.52 7.45 -2.33
C THR A 90 -9.72 7.86 -1.46
N MET A 91 -9.47 8.65 -0.41
CA MET A 91 -10.57 9.25 0.38
C MET A 91 -11.47 10.12 -0.49
N LYS A 92 -10.90 10.80 -1.48
CA LYS A 92 -11.65 11.61 -2.43
C LYS A 92 -12.62 10.75 -3.24
N ASP A 93 -12.14 9.66 -3.86
CA ASP A 93 -12.98 8.78 -4.66
C ASP A 93 -14.10 8.15 -3.82
N LEU A 94 -13.79 7.74 -2.59
CA LEU A 94 -14.77 7.20 -1.65
C LEU A 94 -15.82 8.25 -1.28
N SER A 95 -15.41 9.48 -0.98
CA SER A 95 -16.34 10.56 -0.61
C SER A 95 -17.21 11.00 -1.79
N GLU A 96 -16.65 11.06 -2.99
CA GLU A 96 -17.39 11.45 -4.21
C GLU A 96 -18.36 10.36 -4.68
N SER A 97 -18.02 9.09 -4.50
CA SER A 97 -18.88 7.96 -4.89
C SER A 97 -19.98 7.64 -3.88
N PHE A 98 -19.76 7.88 -2.59
CA PHE A 98 -20.70 7.54 -1.53
C PHE A 98 -22.14 8.03 -1.78
N PRO A 99 -22.39 9.30 -2.15
CA PRO A 99 -23.74 9.79 -2.36
C PRO A 99 -24.51 9.04 -3.45
N LYS A 100 -23.81 8.52 -4.46
CA LYS A 100 -24.41 7.70 -5.52
C LYS A 100 -24.89 6.36 -4.96
N PHE A 101 -24.03 5.64 -4.25
CA PHE A 101 -24.38 4.35 -3.62
C PHE A 101 -25.48 4.50 -2.59
N ALA A 102 -25.41 5.53 -1.76
CA ALA A 102 -26.43 5.82 -0.75
C ALA A 102 -27.83 6.09 -1.37
N ARG A 103 -27.89 6.86 -2.46
CA ARG A 103 -29.17 7.04 -3.18
C ARG A 103 -29.69 5.74 -3.79
N MET A 104 -28.82 4.92 -4.35
CA MET A 104 -29.19 3.61 -4.88
C MET A 104 -29.71 2.68 -3.79
N ALA A 105 -29.06 2.65 -2.62
CA ALA A 105 -29.48 1.85 -1.47
C ALA A 105 -30.86 2.25 -0.98
N LEU A 106 -31.11 3.55 -0.79
CA LEU A 106 -32.43 4.04 -0.38
C LEU A 106 -33.53 3.80 -1.41
N SER A 107 -33.19 3.88 -2.70
CA SER A 107 -34.16 3.57 -3.77
C SER A 107 -34.52 2.09 -3.78
N ALA A 108 -33.51 1.21 -3.60
CA ALA A 108 -33.72 -0.24 -3.56
C ALA A 108 -34.55 -0.65 -2.33
N ASP A 109 -34.25 -0.08 -1.14
CA ASP A 109 -34.98 -0.33 0.10
C ASP A 109 -36.46 0.02 0.01
N ARG A 110 -36.78 1.17 -0.58
CA ARG A 110 -38.18 1.57 -0.81
C ARG A 110 -38.89 0.64 -1.78
N ASN A 111 -38.24 0.23 -2.87
CA ASN A 111 -38.83 -0.66 -3.86
C ASN A 111 -39.11 -2.06 -3.31
N GLU A 112 -38.35 -2.52 -2.33
CA GLU A 112 -38.60 -3.78 -1.63
C GLU A 112 -39.82 -3.69 -0.70
N GLN A 113 -40.11 -2.50 -0.18
CA GLN A 113 -41.22 -2.25 0.73
C GLN A 113 -42.57 -1.94 -0.01
N GLU A 114 -42.49 -1.65 -1.33
CA GLU A 114 -43.68 -1.24 -2.13
C GLU A 114 -44.19 -2.39 -3.01
N THR A 115 -45.56 -2.51 -3.06
CA THR A 115 -46.24 -3.42 -3.98
C THR A 115 -46.18 -2.94 -5.43
N GLU A 116 -46.34 -3.86 -6.38
CA GLU A 116 -46.08 -3.71 -7.84
C GLU A 116 -46.74 -2.50 -8.51
N ASP A 117 -47.89 -2.01 -8.02
CA ASP A 117 -48.67 -0.91 -8.65
C ASP A 117 -48.08 0.50 -8.41
N PHE A 118 -47.13 0.66 -7.50
CA PHE A 118 -46.52 1.94 -7.15
C PHE A 118 -45.15 2.20 -7.80
N LYS A 119 -44.57 1.20 -8.45
CA LYS A 119 -43.18 1.24 -8.93
C LYS A 119 -42.89 2.35 -9.94
N PHE A 120 -43.81 2.68 -10.81
CA PHE A 120 -43.60 3.68 -11.87
C PHE A 120 -43.59 5.11 -11.37
N LEU A 121 -44.52 5.46 -10.46
CA LEU A 121 -44.58 6.79 -9.87
C LEU A 121 -43.40 7.02 -8.89
N THR A 122 -42.98 5.98 -8.21
CA THR A 122 -41.85 6.04 -7.26
C THR A 122 -40.51 6.17 -7.99
N PHE A 123 -40.35 5.53 -9.15
CA PHE A 123 -39.16 5.71 -10.00
C PHE A 123 -38.99 7.17 -10.44
N LEU A 124 -40.06 7.86 -10.84
CA LEU A 124 -39.99 9.27 -11.22
C LEU A 124 -39.69 10.18 -10.01
N LYS A 125 -40.25 9.87 -8.83
CA LYS A 125 -39.96 10.59 -7.58
C LYS A 125 -38.53 10.38 -7.08
N SER A 126 -37.98 9.19 -7.26
CA SER A 126 -36.61 8.87 -6.79
C SER A 126 -35.52 9.67 -7.48
N GLN A 127 -35.76 10.12 -8.72
CA GLN A 127 -34.85 10.97 -9.48
C GLN A 127 -34.66 12.38 -8.87
N PHE A 128 -35.64 12.84 -8.09
CA PHE A 128 -35.68 14.21 -7.55
C PHE A 128 -35.66 14.29 -6.02
N GLN A 129 -35.58 13.15 -5.29
CA GLN A 129 -35.58 13.21 -3.83
C GLN A 129 -34.20 13.61 -3.29
N ALA A 130 -34.19 14.81 -2.69
CA ALA A 130 -33.02 15.25 -1.94
C ALA A 130 -32.82 14.34 -0.72
N ARG A 131 -31.67 13.69 -0.67
CA ARG A 131 -31.23 12.91 0.48
C ARG A 131 -30.80 13.87 1.59
N SER A 132 -31.12 13.54 2.85
CA SER A 132 -30.58 14.27 4.00
C SER A 132 -29.06 14.10 4.07
N THR A 133 -28.33 15.22 4.10
CA THR A 133 -26.87 15.26 4.35
C THR A 133 -26.54 15.71 5.77
N ILE A 134 -27.57 15.98 6.57
CA ILE A 134 -27.45 16.30 7.99
C ILE A 134 -27.59 14.99 8.77
N PRO A 135 -26.68 14.70 9.72
CA PRO A 135 -26.76 13.47 10.54
C PRO A 135 -28.12 13.37 11.24
N ARG A 136 -28.79 12.24 11.04
CA ARG A 136 -30.10 11.94 11.63
C ARG A 136 -29.99 10.86 12.68
N GLN A 137 -30.77 10.96 13.73
CA GLN A 137 -30.94 9.88 14.71
C GLN A 137 -31.96 8.86 14.18
N GLY A 138 -31.74 7.60 14.53
CA GLY A 138 -32.60 6.48 14.14
C GLY A 138 -31.80 5.33 13.54
N SER A 139 -32.49 4.22 13.30
CA SER A 139 -31.94 3.00 12.71
C SER A 139 -32.39 2.78 11.27
N ASP A 140 -33.22 3.69 10.73
CA ASP A 140 -33.64 3.60 9.33
C ASP A 140 -32.45 3.84 8.37
N PRO A 141 -32.50 3.27 7.15
CA PRO A 141 -31.38 3.36 6.21
C PRO A 141 -30.94 4.81 5.90
N ASP A 142 -31.86 5.78 5.84
CA ASP A 142 -31.50 7.17 5.58
C ASP A 142 -30.73 7.79 6.76
N ALA A 143 -31.12 7.48 8.00
CA ALA A 143 -30.40 7.92 9.19
C ALA A 143 -28.98 7.33 9.25
N VAL A 144 -28.82 6.03 9.04
CA VAL A 144 -27.53 5.34 9.01
C VAL A 144 -26.64 5.95 7.93
N LEU A 145 -27.11 6.06 6.69
CA LEU A 145 -26.35 6.61 5.57
C LEU A 145 -25.97 8.09 5.79
N SER A 146 -26.84 8.89 6.41
CA SER A 146 -26.52 10.30 6.71
C SER A 146 -25.41 10.45 7.75
N ARG A 147 -25.36 9.58 8.77
CA ARG A 147 -24.28 9.56 9.77
C ARG A 147 -22.97 9.07 9.17
N SER A 148 -23.03 7.98 8.38
CA SER A 148 -21.86 7.47 7.65
C SER A 148 -21.25 8.55 6.75
N GLU A 149 -22.06 9.28 5.99
CA GLU A 149 -21.58 10.39 5.15
C GLU A 149 -20.97 11.54 5.98
N ALA A 150 -21.52 11.82 7.16
CA ALA A 150 -20.95 12.84 8.04
C ALA A 150 -19.54 12.46 8.51
N PHE A 151 -19.31 11.20 8.83
CA PHE A 151 -17.96 10.72 9.18
C PHE A 151 -16.99 10.80 7.99
N LEU A 152 -17.43 10.50 6.76
CA LEU A 152 -16.60 10.70 5.57
C LEU A 152 -16.18 12.16 5.37
N LYS A 153 -17.08 13.12 5.63
CA LYS A 153 -16.76 14.56 5.55
C LYS A 153 -15.68 14.99 6.55
N THR A 154 -15.52 14.24 7.64
CA THR A 154 -14.47 14.45 8.64
C THR A 154 -13.25 13.53 8.43
N ASN A 155 -13.18 12.83 7.29
CA ASN A 155 -12.16 11.84 6.96
C ASN A 155 -12.07 10.65 7.94
N ASP A 156 -13.15 10.34 8.65
CA ASP A 156 -13.22 9.21 9.58
C ASP A 156 -13.87 8.01 8.87
N LEU A 157 -13.04 7.29 8.08
CA LEU A 157 -13.50 6.17 7.27
C LEU A 157 -13.93 4.97 8.13
N GLU A 158 -13.26 4.74 9.24
CA GLU A 158 -13.57 3.62 10.15
C GLU A 158 -14.95 3.78 10.78
N LYS A 159 -15.26 4.98 11.29
CA LYS A 159 -16.61 5.25 11.81
C LYS A 159 -17.67 5.24 10.72
N SER A 160 -17.35 5.71 9.52
CA SER A 160 -18.26 5.61 8.38
C SER A 160 -18.61 4.15 8.08
N LEU A 161 -17.63 3.26 8.02
CA LEU A 161 -17.85 1.82 7.84
C LEU A 161 -18.62 1.20 9.01
N PHE A 162 -18.31 1.58 10.24
CA PHE A 162 -19.02 1.10 11.42
C PHE A 162 -20.51 1.46 11.38
N GLU A 163 -20.87 2.67 10.98
CA GLU A 163 -22.30 3.04 10.80
C GLU A 163 -22.98 2.14 9.78
N LEU A 164 -22.33 1.84 8.66
CA LEU A 164 -22.89 0.98 7.61
C LEU A 164 -23.15 -0.47 8.07
N THR A 165 -22.56 -0.93 9.18
CA THR A 165 -22.89 -2.24 9.76
C THR A 165 -24.30 -2.33 10.32
N GLN A 166 -24.95 -1.17 10.51
CA GLN A 166 -26.35 -1.11 10.98
C GLN A 166 -27.37 -1.22 9.82
N LEU A 167 -26.90 -1.21 8.56
CA LEU A 167 -27.77 -1.50 7.42
C LEU A 167 -28.05 -3.00 7.34
N ASP A 168 -29.23 -3.33 6.83
CA ASP A 168 -29.66 -4.69 6.54
C ASP A 168 -30.29 -4.80 5.14
N GLY A 169 -30.83 -5.95 4.82
CA GLY A 169 -31.60 -6.21 3.62
C GLY A 169 -30.90 -5.79 2.32
N ILE A 170 -31.66 -5.16 1.44
CA ILE A 170 -31.20 -4.72 0.12
C ILE A 170 -30.28 -3.51 0.19
N ALA A 171 -30.49 -2.61 1.16
CA ALA A 171 -29.66 -1.42 1.33
C ALA A 171 -28.20 -1.80 1.60
N LEU A 172 -27.94 -2.78 2.46
CA LEU A 172 -26.61 -3.32 2.73
C LEU A 172 -25.97 -3.90 1.46
N LYS A 173 -26.73 -4.70 0.70
CA LYS A 173 -26.23 -5.32 -0.55
C LYS A 173 -25.83 -4.27 -1.58
N VAL A 174 -26.58 -3.21 -1.73
CA VAL A 174 -26.28 -2.11 -2.65
C VAL A 174 -25.03 -1.33 -2.23
N MET A 175 -24.79 -1.18 -0.92
CA MET A 175 -23.60 -0.51 -0.38
C MET A 175 -22.34 -1.38 -0.41
N GLU A 176 -22.45 -2.69 -0.60
CA GLU A 176 -21.34 -3.64 -0.51
C GLU A 176 -20.13 -3.29 -1.40
N PRO A 177 -20.26 -2.93 -2.70
CA PRO A 177 -19.10 -2.56 -3.50
C PRO A 177 -18.35 -1.34 -2.96
N TRP A 178 -19.08 -0.38 -2.39
CA TRP A 178 -18.47 0.79 -1.74
C TRP A 178 -17.75 0.40 -0.44
N ARG A 179 -18.36 -0.46 0.37
CA ARG A 179 -17.77 -0.98 1.62
C ARG A 179 -16.45 -1.71 1.33
N ILE A 180 -16.45 -2.61 0.32
CA ILE A 180 -15.23 -3.32 -0.11
C ILE A 180 -14.13 -2.33 -0.52
N SER A 181 -14.47 -1.27 -1.26
CA SER A 181 -13.48 -0.25 -1.64
C SER A 181 -12.91 0.50 -0.44
N ALA A 182 -13.75 0.81 0.54
CA ALA A 182 -13.35 1.47 1.77
C ALA A 182 -12.48 0.57 2.66
N GLU A 183 -12.83 -0.70 2.81
CA GLU A 183 -12.05 -1.71 3.53
C GLU A 183 -10.70 -1.96 2.84
N ASN A 184 -10.69 -2.03 1.51
CA ASN A 184 -9.47 -2.16 0.71
C ASN A 184 -8.50 -1.00 0.99
N ARG A 185 -9.02 0.23 1.11
CA ARG A 185 -8.18 1.37 1.48
C ARG A 185 -7.54 1.19 2.85
N ILE A 186 -8.32 0.88 3.89
CA ILE A 186 -7.79 0.70 5.25
C ILE A 186 -6.75 -0.41 5.28
N ASN A 187 -7.09 -1.58 4.73
CA ASN A 187 -6.21 -2.74 4.72
C ASN A 187 -4.93 -2.49 3.91
N SER A 188 -5.01 -1.74 2.81
CA SER A 188 -3.84 -1.39 2.01
C SER A 188 -2.90 -0.42 2.73
N LEU A 189 -3.43 0.55 3.47
CA LEU A 189 -2.61 1.46 4.27
C LEU A 189 -1.81 0.70 5.33
N LEU A 190 -2.46 -0.23 6.04
CA LEU A 190 -1.80 -1.11 7.01
C LEU A 190 -0.75 -2.01 6.34
N ALA A 191 -1.08 -2.57 5.17
CA ALA A 191 -0.16 -3.43 4.42
C ALA A 191 1.06 -2.68 3.90
N VAL A 192 0.90 -1.42 3.44
CA VAL A 192 2.04 -0.56 3.06
C VAL A 192 2.94 -0.30 4.26
N GLU A 193 2.38 0.01 5.42
CA GLU A 193 3.15 0.23 6.63
C GLU A 193 3.92 -1.02 7.07
N GLN A 194 3.28 -2.19 7.04
CA GLN A 194 3.92 -3.48 7.33
C GLN A 194 5.05 -3.79 6.35
N LEU A 195 4.84 -3.56 5.05
CA LEU A 195 5.86 -3.73 4.03
C LEU A 195 7.08 -2.85 4.33
N VAL A 196 6.87 -1.58 4.63
CA VAL A 196 7.93 -0.64 4.99
C VAL A 196 8.70 -1.11 6.22
N GLN A 197 8.00 -1.48 7.30
CA GLN A 197 8.63 -1.97 8.52
C GLN A 197 9.42 -3.27 8.31
N SER A 198 9.02 -4.11 7.37
CA SER A 198 9.76 -5.34 7.03
C SER A 198 11.08 -5.07 6.30
N ILE A 199 11.17 -3.94 5.60
CA ILE A 199 12.34 -3.53 4.81
C ILE A 199 13.35 -2.74 5.67
N GLU A 200 12.87 -1.99 6.66
CA GLU A 200 13.70 -1.13 7.52
C GLU A 200 14.34 -1.89 8.71
N LYS A 201 14.06 -3.19 8.87
CA LYS A 201 14.68 -4.08 9.89
C LYS A 201 15.98 -4.69 9.40
#